data_c8475e531ba59864e52e3fd3853611f4
#
_entry.id   c8475e531ba59864e52e3fd3853611f4
#
_cell.length_a   1.000
_cell.length_b   1.000
_cell.length_c   1.000
_cell.angle_alpha   90.00
_cell.angle_beta   90.00
_cell.angle_gamma   90.00
#
_symmetry.space_group_name_H-M   'P 1'
#
loop_
_entity.id
_entity.type
_entity.pdbx_description
1 polymer ?
#
loop_
_entity_poly.entity_id
_entity_poly.type
_entity_poly.pdbx_seq_one_letter_code
_entity_poly.pdbx_strand_id
1 'polypeptide(L)'
;MEREYGRPFDEDILIQQIGIRNVAAISGGRVGVYKPEGECVEVELPVSAGYLVRITLAWDDTYTVERVLRRKAKGKSYKESKVLGRVEGIYCDQVGEVAYNASCYKNVKFGQEVEA
;
A
#
# COMPACT_ATOMS: atom_id res chain seq x y z
N MET A 1 3.52 -17.57 -9.64
CA MET A 1 2.76 -17.79 -8.39
C MET A 1 1.78 -16.63 -8.22
N GLU A 2 0.53 -16.93 -8.07
CA GLU A 2 -0.48 -15.90 -7.85
C GLU A 2 -0.30 -15.26 -6.49
N ARG A 3 -0.43 -13.94 -6.45
CA ARG A 3 -0.39 -13.20 -5.21
C ARG A 3 -1.72 -13.39 -4.46
N GLU A 4 -1.62 -13.73 -3.19
CA GLU A 4 -2.79 -13.87 -2.34
C GLU A 4 -3.23 -12.49 -1.85
N TYR A 5 -4.49 -12.17 -2.09
CA TYR A 5 -5.09 -10.93 -1.61
C TYR A 5 -5.86 -11.19 -0.31
N GLY A 6 -6.01 -10.15 0.47
CA GLY A 6 -6.89 -10.20 1.62
C GLY A 6 -8.36 -10.18 1.20
N ARG A 7 -9.23 -9.88 2.16
CA ARG A 7 -10.67 -9.82 1.91
C ARG A 7 -11.04 -8.54 1.17
N PRO A 8 -12.15 -8.55 0.41
CA PRO A 8 -12.67 -7.32 -0.19
C PRO A 8 -13.10 -6.30 0.87
N PHE A 9 -12.97 -5.01 0.54
CA PHE A 9 -13.36 -3.93 1.44
C PHE A 9 -13.78 -2.70 0.63
N ASP A 10 -14.40 -1.73 1.32
CA ASP A 10 -14.81 -0.48 0.71
C ASP A 10 -13.65 0.51 0.73
N GLU A 11 -13.16 0.90 -0.44
CA GLU A 11 -12.03 1.82 -0.58
C GLU A 11 -12.32 3.21 -0.01
N ASP A 12 -13.56 3.66 -0.07
CA ASP A 12 -13.93 4.97 0.46
C ASP A 12 -13.81 5.00 1.97
N ILE A 13 -14.19 3.91 2.64
CA ILE A 13 -14.02 3.78 4.08
C ILE A 13 -12.53 3.80 4.45
N LEU A 14 -11.71 3.07 3.73
CA LEU A 14 -10.26 3.06 3.97
C LEU A 14 -9.66 4.45 3.78
N ILE A 15 -10.03 5.15 2.70
CA ILE A 15 -9.53 6.50 2.43
C ILE A 15 -9.90 7.45 3.57
N GLN A 16 -11.12 7.35 4.10
CA GLN A 16 -11.53 8.15 5.26
C GLN A 16 -10.73 7.81 6.50
N GLN A 17 -10.41 6.55 6.73
CA GLN A 17 -9.61 6.10 7.87
C GLN A 17 -8.16 6.56 7.77
N ILE A 18 -7.58 6.56 6.57
CA ILE A 18 -6.24 7.13 6.33
C ILE A 18 -6.27 8.62 6.61
N GLY A 19 -7.31 9.29 6.19
CA GLY A 19 -7.49 10.73 6.35
C GLY A 19 -7.00 11.50 5.13
N ILE A 20 -7.76 12.51 4.73
CA ILE A 20 -7.47 13.29 3.51
C ILE A 20 -6.11 13.98 3.56
N ARG A 21 -5.69 14.42 4.76
CA ARG A 21 -4.37 15.06 4.92
C ARG A 21 -3.23 14.08 4.67
N ASN A 22 -3.36 12.86 5.16
CA ASN A 22 -2.35 11.83 4.93
C ASN A 22 -2.33 11.41 3.46
N VAL A 23 -3.48 11.24 2.83
CA VAL A 23 -3.54 10.92 1.40
C VAL A 23 -2.87 12.02 0.59
N ALA A 24 -3.15 13.29 0.90
CA ALA A 24 -2.51 14.41 0.22
C ALA A 24 -0.99 14.41 0.44
N ALA A 25 -0.54 14.17 1.67
CA ALA A 25 0.89 14.14 2.00
C ALA A 25 1.62 12.97 1.35
N ILE A 26 0.97 11.81 1.26
CA ILE A 26 1.57 10.59 0.71
C ILE A 26 1.63 10.66 -0.82
N SER A 27 0.52 10.97 -1.47
CA SER A 27 0.36 10.79 -2.92
C SER A 27 -0.15 12.01 -3.66
N GLY A 28 -0.28 13.15 -2.99
CA GLY A 28 -0.90 14.33 -3.60
C GLY A 28 -2.38 14.12 -3.92
N GLY A 29 -3.05 13.22 -3.22
CA GLY A 29 -4.46 12.91 -3.44
C GLY A 29 -4.71 11.79 -4.44
N ARG A 30 -3.67 11.20 -5.03
CA ARG A 30 -3.84 10.12 -6.01
C ARG A 30 -4.07 8.78 -5.30
N VAL A 31 -5.06 8.03 -5.78
CA VAL A 31 -5.41 6.72 -5.21
C VAL A 31 -5.63 5.74 -6.35
N GLY A 32 -4.92 4.62 -6.31
CA GLY A 32 -5.16 3.50 -7.21
C GLY A 32 -5.95 2.42 -6.46
N VAL A 33 -6.90 1.81 -7.15
CA VAL A 33 -7.76 0.77 -6.57
C VAL A 33 -7.74 -0.44 -7.48
N TYR A 34 -7.54 -1.63 -6.90
CA TYR A 34 -7.57 -2.88 -7.64
C TYR A 34 -8.86 -3.63 -7.35
N LYS A 35 -9.67 -3.86 -8.39
CA LYS A 35 -10.99 -4.51 -8.30
C LYS A 35 -11.09 -5.66 -9.32
N PRO A 36 -10.39 -6.78 -9.09
CA PRO A 36 -10.32 -7.84 -10.09
C PRO A 36 -11.68 -8.47 -10.41
N GLU A 37 -12.60 -8.49 -9.45
CA GLU A 37 -13.95 -9.05 -9.60
C GLU A 37 -15.03 -8.05 -9.21
N GLY A 38 -14.77 -6.76 -9.42
CA GLY A 38 -15.72 -5.69 -9.08
C GLY A 38 -15.66 -5.24 -7.63
N GLU A 39 -14.88 -5.90 -6.78
CA GLU A 39 -14.70 -5.52 -5.38
C GLU A 39 -13.26 -5.12 -5.12
N CYS A 40 -13.07 -4.09 -4.32
CA CYS A 40 -11.73 -3.59 -3.99
C CYS A 40 -11.01 -4.58 -3.07
N VAL A 41 -9.83 -5.04 -3.48
CA VAL A 41 -8.98 -5.91 -2.66
C VAL A 41 -7.65 -5.26 -2.32
N GLU A 42 -7.37 -4.08 -2.88
CA GLU A 42 -6.09 -3.41 -2.67
C GLU A 42 -6.20 -1.93 -3.02
N VAL A 43 -5.57 -1.09 -2.21
CA VAL A 43 -5.44 0.35 -2.48
C VAL A 43 -3.96 0.67 -2.55
N GLU A 44 -3.58 1.48 -3.54
CA GLU A 44 -2.21 1.95 -3.73
C GLU A 44 -2.17 3.47 -3.69
N LEU A 45 -1.23 4.01 -2.93
CA LEU A 45 -0.96 5.44 -2.86
C LEU A 45 0.42 5.68 -3.46
N PRO A 46 0.52 6.18 -4.70
CA PRO A 46 1.82 6.42 -5.33
C PRO A 46 2.54 7.56 -4.62
N VAL A 47 3.82 7.36 -4.32
CA VAL A 47 4.63 8.36 -3.63
C VAL A 47 5.48 9.13 -4.65
N SER A 48 6.67 8.64 -4.94
CA SER A 48 7.56 9.21 -5.96
C SER A 48 8.70 8.24 -6.24
N ALA A 49 9.43 8.45 -7.34
CA ALA A 49 10.60 7.65 -7.70
C ALA A 49 10.32 6.14 -7.78
N GLY A 50 9.09 5.76 -8.10
CA GLY A 50 8.67 4.36 -8.18
C GLY A 50 8.18 3.77 -6.86
N TYR A 51 8.24 4.52 -5.76
CA TYR A 51 7.73 4.05 -4.47
C TYR A 51 6.23 4.25 -4.37
N LEU A 52 5.57 3.32 -3.70
CA LEU A 52 4.14 3.43 -3.41
C LEU A 52 3.83 2.75 -2.07
N VAL A 53 2.70 3.11 -1.49
CA VAL A 53 2.15 2.48 -0.29
C VAL A 53 0.99 1.60 -0.73
N ARG A 54 1.00 0.35 -0.34
CA ARG A 54 -0.05 -0.61 -0.67
C ARG A 54 -0.75 -1.05 0.60
N ILE A 55 -2.07 -1.06 0.57
CA ILE A 55 -2.88 -1.41 1.74
C ILE A 55 -3.88 -2.49 1.36
N THR A 56 -3.93 -3.55 2.15
CA THR A 56 -4.90 -4.64 2.01
C THR A 56 -5.57 -4.89 3.35
N LEU A 57 -6.71 -5.57 3.34
CA LEU A 57 -7.44 -5.93 4.55
C LEU A 57 -7.33 -7.44 4.77
N ALA A 58 -6.82 -7.84 5.92
CA ALA A 58 -6.68 -9.25 6.28
C ALA A 58 -8.03 -9.82 6.76
N TRP A 59 -8.11 -11.13 6.84
CA TRP A 59 -9.35 -11.81 7.22
C TRP A 59 -9.73 -11.61 8.70
N ASP A 60 -8.80 -11.13 9.52
CA ASP A 60 -9.06 -10.77 10.93
C ASP A 60 -9.49 -9.30 11.10
N ASP A 61 -9.84 -8.61 10.02
CA ASP A 61 -10.27 -7.21 9.99
C ASP A 61 -9.17 -6.19 10.32
N THR A 62 -7.91 -6.59 10.27
CA THR A 62 -6.78 -5.65 10.38
C THR A 62 -6.23 -5.33 8.99
N TYR A 63 -5.60 -4.16 8.88
CA TYR A 63 -4.95 -3.76 7.64
C TYR A 63 -3.49 -4.22 7.60
N THR A 64 -3.02 -4.52 6.40
CA THR A 64 -1.61 -4.74 6.11
C THR A 64 -1.14 -3.58 5.24
N VAL A 65 -0.07 -2.93 5.66
CA VAL A 65 0.50 -1.78 4.95
C VAL A 65 1.90 -2.17 4.47
N GLU A 66 2.16 -1.93 3.18
CA GLU A 66 3.43 -2.27 2.56
C GLU A 66 4.05 -1.04 1.90
N ARG A 67 5.36 -0.92 2.01
CA ARG A 67 6.16 -0.02 1.17
C ARG A 67 6.64 -0.83 -0.02
N VAL A 68 6.30 -0.38 -1.22
CA VAL A 68 6.61 -1.10 -2.46
C VAL A 68 7.43 -0.20 -3.38
N LEU A 69 8.42 -0.78 -4.01
CA LEU A 69 9.16 -0.13 -5.10
C LEU A 69 8.78 -0.80 -6.41
N ARG A 70 8.23 -0.02 -7.33
CA ARG A 70 7.83 -0.50 -8.65
C ARG A 70 8.62 0.25 -9.71
N ARG A 71 9.52 -0.43 -10.36
CA ARG A 71 10.38 0.14 -11.40
C ARG A 71 10.41 -0.76 -12.61
N LYS A 72 10.69 -0.16 -13.77
CA LYS A 72 10.91 -0.90 -14.99
C LYS A 72 12.14 -1.79 -14.82
N ALA A 73 11.98 -3.08 -15.07
CA ALA A 73 13.08 -4.02 -15.01
C ALA A 73 14.08 -3.73 -16.14
N LYS A 74 15.36 -3.85 -15.84
CA LYS A 74 16.43 -3.58 -16.82
C LYS A 74 16.28 -4.48 -18.04
N GLY A 75 16.21 -3.88 -19.22
CA GLY A 75 16.07 -4.59 -20.48
C GLY A 75 14.66 -5.14 -20.72
N LYS A 76 13.69 -4.78 -19.89
CA LYS A 76 12.31 -5.26 -20.00
C LYS A 76 11.36 -4.12 -20.33
N SER A 77 10.23 -4.45 -20.93
CA SER A 77 9.18 -3.48 -21.23
C SER A 77 8.13 -3.36 -20.10
N TYR A 78 8.23 -4.16 -19.05
CA TYR A 78 7.29 -4.18 -17.94
C TYR A 78 7.97 -3.73 -16.65
N LYS A 79 7.15 -3.30 -15.69
CA LYS A 79 7.62 -2.92 -14.36
C LYS A 79 7.57 -4.12 -13.42
N GLU A 80 8.57 -4.21 -12.55
CA GLU A 80 8.61 -5.18 -11.46
C GLU A 80 8.35 -4.48 -10.14
N SER A 81 7.67 -5.16 -9.24
CA SER A 81 7.38 -4.66 -7.89
C SER A 81 8.17 -5.45 -6.85
N LYS A 82 8.74 -4.72 -5.88
CA LYS A 82 9.45 -5.32 -4.76
C LYS A 82 8.91 -4.74 -3.47
N VAL A 83 8.53 -5.60 -2.53
CA VAL A 83 8.07 -5.17 -1.21
C VAL A 83 9.28 -4.93 -0.33
N LEU A 84 9.48 -3.67 0.07
CA LEU A 84 10.62 -3.25 0.88
C LEU A 84 10.33 -3.25 2.37
N GLY A 85 9.06 -3.29 2.75
CA GLY A 85 8.66 -3.38 4.14
C GLY A 85 7.18 -3.67 4.27
N ARG A 86 6.80 -4.37 5.31
CA ARG A 86 5.42 -4.75 5.60
C ARG A 86 5.14 -4.67 7.08
N VAL A 87 4.00 -4.08 7.43
CA VAL A 87 3.47 -4.08 8.79
C VAL A 87 2.05 -4.63 8.75
N GLU A 88 1.78 -5.65 9.54
CA GLU A 88 0.48 -6.31 9.61
C GLU A 88 -0.22 -5.95 10.92
N GLY A 89 -1.50 -6.30 11.03
CA GLY A 89 -2.26 -6.14 12.26
C GLY A 89 -2.59 -4.69 12.60
N ILE A 90 -2.77 -3.84 11.60
CA ILE A 90 -3.02 -2.40 11.78
C ILE A 90 -4.52 -2.16 11.92
N TYR A 91 -4.93 -1.48 12.99
CA TYR A 91 -6.33 -1.10 13.19
C TYR A 91 -6.68 0.18 12.43
N CYS A 92 -7.98 0.38 12.22
CA CYS A 92 -8.48 1.50 11.42
C CYS A 92 -8.08 2.87 11.94
N ASP A 93 -7.88 3.03 13.25
CA ASP A 93 -7.45 4.28 13.86
C ASP A 93 -5.93 4.52 13.73
N GLN A 94 -5.19 3.53 13.27
CA GLN A 94 -3.73 3.60 13.11
C GLN A 94 -3.27 3.61 11.65
N VAL A 95 -4.17 3.25 10.72
CA VAL A 95 -3.76 3.03 9.32
C VAL A 95 -3.21 4.29 8.67
N GLY A 96 -3.74 5.46 9.01
CA GLY A 96 -3.25 6.72 8.44
C GLY A 96 -1.80 7.01 8.81
N GLU A 97 -1.46 6.87 10.08
CA GLU A 97 -0.09 7.08 10.57
C GLU A 97 0.88 6.07 9.98
N VAL A 98 0.49 4.79 9.95
CA VAL A 98 1.33 3.73 9.42
C VAL A 98 1.56 3.91 7.90
N ALA A 99 0.51 4.29 7.17
CA ALA A 99 0.64 4.57 5.74
C ALA A 99 1.58 5.75 5.48
N TYR A 100 1.48 6.81 6.29
CA TYR A 100 2.39 7.93 6.19
C TYR A 100 3.84 7.51 6.43
N ASN A 101 4.09 6.72 7.47
CA ASN A 101 5.43 6.21 7.76
C ASN A 101 5.98 5.34 6.62
N ALA A 102 5.11 4.53 6.00
CA ALA A 102 5.50 3.74 4.83
C ALA A 102 5.94 4.62 3.66
N SER A 103 5.34 5.80 3.51
CA SER A 103 5.68 6.73 2.43
C SER A 103 7.04 7.42 2.63
N CYS A 104 7.57 7.43 3.85
CA CYS A 104 8.84 8.09 4.18
C CYS A 104 10.03 7.20 3.82
N TYR A 105 10.17 6.87 2.55
CA TYR A 105 11.13 5.86 2.09
C TYR A 105 12.60 6.29 2.17
N LYS A 106 12.88 7.60 2.25
CA LYS A 106 14.27 8.10 2.20
C LYS A 106 15.06 7.85 3.49
N ASN A 107 14.40 7.91 4.63
CA ASN A 107 15.09 8.00 5.92
C ASN A 107 14.76 6.91 6.92
N VAL A 108 13.72 6.13 6.68
CA VAL A 108 13.18 5.23 7.71
C VAL A 108 12.94 3.85 7.15
N LYS A 109 13.44 2.82 7.85
CA LYS A 109 13.03 1.45 7.57
C LYS A 109 11.57 1.31 7.96
N PHE A 110 10.82 0.57 7.18
CA PHE A 110 9.41 0.36 7.42
C PHE A 110 9.13 -1.14 7.60
N GLY A 111 8.77 -1.53 8.81
CA GLY A 111 8.40 -2.91 9.10
C GLY A 111 9.51 -3.90 8.77
N GLN A 112 9.12 -5.10 8.37
CA GLN A 112 10.05 -6.14 7.98
C GLN A 112 10.19 -6.20 6.47
N GLU A 113 11.43 -6.37 5.99
CA GLU A 113 11.67 -6.63 4.58
C GLU A 113 11.02 -7.96 4.18
N VAL A 114 10.39 -7.96 3.02
CA VAL A 114 9.80 -9.16 2.44
C VAL A 114 10.65 -9.53 1.24
N GLU A 115 11.31 -10.68 1.31
CA GLU A 115 12.07 -11.17 0.17
C GLU A 115 11.11 -11.61 -0.93
N ALA A 116 11.45 -11.19 -2.15
CA ALA A 116 10.68 -11.53 -3.32
C ALA A 116 10.79 -13.01 -3.67
#